data_234a7e7fc1e44389929d58e60558d4d9
#
_entry.id   234a7e7fc1e44389929d58e60558d4d9
#
_cell.length_a   1.000
_cell.length_b   1.000
_cell.length_c   1.000
_cell.angle_alpha   90.00
_cell.angle_beta   90.00
_cell.angle_gamma   90.00
#
_symmetry.space_group_name_H-M   'P 1'
#
loop_
_entity.id
_entity.type
_entity.pdbx_description
1 polymer ?
#
loop_
_entity_poly.entity_id
_entity_poly.type
_entity_poly.pdbx_seq_one_letter_code
_entity_poly.pdbx_strand_id
1 'polypeptide(L)'
;MFGTRARSASDTAVLRRKGHLKEQDKFIQFVLDMHQTHTSLEVMQKMERWIVEHRKDPRTSRLRRMVPTIGSFFVPLKLVDAFMEYDEFFALSRRQYVPPNFAELRHILNIAQVHSSAQTLKLVTFDADGTLYADGAHIEHDNEMIRHIISLMRSNIHVAIVTAAGYPGAPERFEQRVEGLLAAFRQLNLPQHITDRFHIMGGECNYLLRVCGPDKRLQFVPDAEWKSPFMMSWTGGQCQALLDSAERLLLEGAHRLRLPVQVIRKERAVGVVPTGPTIYEVLEELAITVQNQLQAELPFCAFNGGNDVFVDVGNKSLGLEALMNHLGFTPAEVLHVGDRFSDTGNDSATRDCCSILWVANPEETDFFIKLLLADIREKKRMPLYIE
;
A
#
# COMPACT_ATOMS: atom_id res chain seq x y z
N MET A 1 -11.74 -35.68 16.30
CA MET A 1 -12.86 -34.90 16.88
C MET A 1 -12.25 -33.76 17.69
N PHE A 2 -12.00 -32.61 17.08
CA PHE A 2 -11.62 -31.41 17.80
C PHE A 2 -12.89 -30.66 18.18
N GLY A 3 -13.23 -30.77 19.48
CA GLY A 3 -14.38 -30.04 20.02
C GLY A 3 -14.24 -28.55 19.81
N THR A 4 -15.27 -27.93 19.28
CA THR A 4 -15.47 -26.49 19.29
C THR A 4 -15.53 -26.00 20.72
N ARG A 5 -14.36 -25.71 21.33
CA ARG A 5 -14.32 -24.94 22.57
C ARG A 5 -14.87 -23.56 22.27
N ALA A 6 -15.88 -23.13 23.01
CA ALA A 6 -16.33 -21.76 23.01
C ALA A 6 -15.08 -20.84 23.17
N ARG A 7 -14.91 -19.91 22.24
CA ARG A 7 -13.79 -18.95 22.28
C ARG A 7 -13.84 -18.21 23.60
N SER A 8 -12.78 -18.31 24.38
CA SER A 8 -12.68 -17.62 25.66
C SER A 8 -12.59 -16.10 25.46
N ALA A 9 -12.87 -15.33 26.51
CA ALA A 9 -12.67 -13.87 26.49
C ALA A 9 -11.21 -13.50 26.14
N SER A 10 -10.23 -14.37 26.47
CA SER A 10 -8.83 -14.22 26.08
C SER A 10 -8.61 -14.33 24.57
N ASP A 11 -9.33 -15.23 23.89
CA ASP A 11 -9.21 -15.38 22.43
C ASP A 11 -9.75 -14.13 21.72
N THR A 12 -10.82 -13.55 22.25
CA THR A 12 -11.36 -12.28 21.74
C THR A 12 -10.38 -11.11 21.96
N ALA A 13 -9.65 -11.10 23.10
CA ALA A 13 -8.64 -10.08 23.37
C ALA A 13 -7.43 -10.20 22.43
N VAL A 14 -6.99 -11.44 22.11
CA VAL A 14 -5.91 -11.70 21.14
C VAL A 14 -6.30 -11.22 19.73
N LEU A 15 -7.54 -11.50 19.29
CA LEU A 15 -8.04 -11.01 18.00
C LEU A 15 -8.12 -9.48 17.96
N ARG A 16 -8.47 -8.83 19.07
CA ARG A 16 -8.44 -7.35 19.17
C ARG A 16 -7.01 -6.80 19.11
N ARG A 17 -6.03 -7.48 19.70
CA ARG A 17 -4.61 -7.10 19.62
C ARG A 17 -4.10 -7.17 18.18
N LYS A 18 -4.41 -8.22 17.44
CA LYS A 18 -4.04 -8.36 16.02
C LYS A 18 -4.54 -7.18 15.19
N GLY A 19 -5.81 -6.79 15.37
CA GLY A 19 -6.37 -5.60 14.72
C GLY A 19 -5.64 -4.33 15.16
N HIS A 20 -5.37 -4.17 16.45
CA HIS A 20 -4.72 -2.98 17.00
C HIS A 20 -3.28 -2.79 16.50
N LEU A 21 -2.50 -3.85 16.31
CA LEU A 21 -1.14 -3.77 15.74
C LEU A 21 -1.17 -3.34 14.27
N LYS A 22 -2.16 -3.77 13.49
CA LYS A 22 -2.35 -3.33 12.11
C LYS A 22 -2.86 -1.88 12.01
N GLU A 23 -3.54 -1.38 13.04
CA GLU A 23 -4.15 -0.06 13.10
C GLU A 23 -3.31 0.92 13.93
N GLN A 24 -2.01 0.98 13.69
CA GLN A 24 -1.10 1.91 14.35
C GLN A 24 -0.63 2.99 13.38
N ASP A 25 -1.00 4.23 13.69
CA ASP A 25 -0.53 5.41 12.98
C ASP A 25 -0.49 6.60 13.93
N LYS A 26 0.68 7.24 14.04
CA LYS A 26 0.90 8.34 14.99
C LYS A 26 0.07 9.59 14.65
N PHE A 27 -0.18 9.82 13.36
CA PHE A 27 -1.01 10.95 12.95
C PHE A 27 -2.49 10.70 13.27
N ILE A 28 -3.01 9.52 12.92
CA ILE A 28 -4.40 9.16 13.24
C ILE A 28 -4.60 9.14 14.77
N GLN A 29 -3.66 8.58 15.53
CA GLN A 29 -3.73 8.60 16.99
C GLN A 29 -3.74 10.02 17.54
N PHE A 30 -2.91 10.90 17.03
CA PHE A 30 -2.92 12.31 17.42
C PHE A 30 -4.27 12.99 17.13
N VAL A 31 -4.87 12.70 15.99
CA VAL A 31 -6.21 13.22 15.64
C VAL A 31 -7.27 12.65 16.59
N LEU A 32 -7.20 11.36 16.95
CA LEU A 32 -8.08 10.74 17.97
C LEU A 32 -7.95 11.44 19.32
N ASP A 33 -6.74 11.70 19.78
CA ASP A 33 -6.49 12.34 21.07
C ASP A 33 -7.08 13.76 21.12
N MET A 34 -7.09 14.48 20.00
CA MET A 34 -7.72 15.80 19.92
C MET A 34 -9.24 15.77 20.12
N HIS A 35 -9.92 14.67 19.80
CA HIS A 35 -11.36 14.52 20.03
C HIS A 35 -11.74 14.44 21.52
N GLN A 36 -10.78 14.29 22.43
CA GLN A 36 -11.02 14.35 23.87
C GLN A 36 -11.40 15.78 24.34
N THR A 37 -11.01 16.82 23.60
CA THR A 37 -11.16 18.21 24.00
C THR A 37 -11.84 19.11 22.97
N HIS A 38 -12.09 18.58 21.76
CA HIS A 38 -12.64 19.32 20.63
C HIS A 38 -13.73 18.50 19.93
N THR A 39 -14.68 19.17 19.32
CA THR A 39 -15.67 18.52 18.45
C THR A 39 -14.98 18.00 17.17
N SER A 40 -15.58 17.00 16.52
CA SER A 40 -15.02 16.43 15.30
C SER A 40 -14.81 17.48 14.20
N LEU A 41 -15.75 18.40 14.04
CA LEU A 41 -15.62 19.48 13.06
C LEU A 41 -14.43 20.40 13.35
N GLU A 42 -14.25 20.82 14.62
CA GLU A 42 -13.10 21.64 15.02
C GLU A 42 -11.78 20.93 14.80
N VAL A 43 -11.74 19.61 15.06
CA VAL A 43 -10.53 18.78 14.79
C VAL A 43 -10.23 18.79 13.31
N MET A 44 -11.22 18.52 12.43
CA MET A 44 -11.01 18.50 10.97
C MET A 44 -10.56 19.86 10.44
N GLN A 45 -11.17 20.97 10.90
CA GLN A 45 -10.76 22.33 10.53
C GLN A 45 -9.31 22.64 10.94
N LYS A 46 -8.90 22.21 12.13
CA LYS A 46 -7.52 22.40 12.60
C LYS A 46 -6.54 21.56 11.78
N MET A 47 -6.85 20.28 11.54
CA MET A 47 -5.99 19.38 10.78
C MET A 47 -5.82 19.86 9.34
N GLU A 48 -6.91 20.22 8.67
CA GLU A 48 -6.85 20.76 7.30
C GLU A 48 -5.92 21.97 7.21
N ARG A 49 -6.08 22.96 8.12
CA ARG A 49 -5.21 24.12 8.17
C ARG A 49 -3.76 23.79 8.46
N TRP A 50 -3.48 22.83 9.37
CA TRP A 50 -2.11 22.44 9.71
C TRP A 50 -1.45 21.62 8.61
N ILE A 51 -2.21 20.86 7.83
CA ILE A 51 -1.72 20.18 6.63
C ILE A 51 -1.33 21.22 5.56
N VAL A 52 -2.14 22.26 5.35
CA VAL A 52 -1.79 23.36 4.44
C VAL A 52 -0.52 24.09 4.89
N GLU A 53 -0.38 24.36 6.19
CA GLU A 53 0.83 24.93 6.78
C GLU A 53 2.04 24.00 6.56
N HIS A 54 1.89 22.70 6.83
CA HIS A 54 2.95 21.71 6.66
C HIS A 54 3.41 21.57 5.21
N ARG A 55 2.50 21.60 4.25
CA ARG A 55 2.84 21.55 2.82
C ARG A 55 3.64 22.77 2.36
N LYS A 56 3.47 23.94 2.99
CA LYS A 56 4.23 25.14 2.67
C LYS A 56 5.64 25.11 3.25
N ASP A 57 5.77 24.71 4.50
CA ASP A 57 7.06 24.56 5.19
C ASP A 57 7.01 23.38 6.17
N PRO A 58 7.42 22.18 5.72
CA PRO A 58 7.41 20.99 6.55
C PRO A 58 8.30 21.09 7.80
N ARG A 59 9.39 21.89 7.75
CA ARG A 59 10.39 21.94 8.83
C ARG A 59 9.89 22.66 10.06
N THR A 60 9.12 23.73 9.89
CA THR A 60 8.68 24.61 10.97
C THR A 60 7.22 24.47 11.35
N SER A 61 6.46 23.62 10.62
CA SER A 61 5.01 23.45 10.80
C SER A 61 4.63 22.98 12.20
N ARG A 62 3.43 23.37 12.65
CA ARG A 62 2.85 22.84 13.90
C ARG A 62 2.70 21.35 13.87
N LEU A 63 2.26 20.80 12.74
CA LEU A 63 2.03 19.38 12.59
C LEU A 63 3.31 18.59 12.84
N ARG A 64 4.47 19.04 12.30
CA ARG A 64 5.78 18.42 12.56
C ARG A 64 6.19 18.47 14.03
N ARG A 65 5.83 19.54 14.75
CA ARG A 65 6.13 19.66 16.19
C ARG A 65 5.26 18.73 17.04
N MET A 66 4.01 18.52 16.65
CA MET A 66 3.06 17.66 17.38
C MET A 66 3.26 16.17 17.01
N VAL A 67 3.55 15.88 15.76
CA VAL A 67 3.79 14.53 15.22
C VAL A 67 5.15 14.53 14.49
N PRO A 68 6.27 14.33 15.21
CA PRO A 68 7.62 14.43 14.62
C PRO A 68 7.89 13.51 13.45
N THR A 69 7.15 12.40 13.34
CA THR A 69 7.25 11.40 12.28
C THR A 69 6.30 11.65 11.11
N ILE A 70 5.59 12.79 11.11
CA ILE A 70 4.68 13.10 10.00
C ILE A 70 5.46 13.21 8.68
N GLY A 71 4.99 12.49 7.66
CA GLY A 71 5.54 12.53 6.32
C GLY A 71 5.03 13.72 5.51
N SER A 72 5.19 13.65 4.20
CA SER A 72 4.76 14.67 3.26
C SER A 72 3.30 14.52 2.85
N PHE A 73 2.63 15.64 2.58
CA PHE A 73 1.32 15.66 1.94
C PHE A 73 1.48 16.22 0.51
N PHE A 74 1.33 15.38 -0.48
CA PHE A 74 1.57 15.73 -1.88
C PHE A 74 0.42 16.53 -2.50
N VAL A 75 -0.80 16.35 -1.98
CA VAL A 75 -2.01 17.10 -2.38
C VAL A 75 -2.66 17.75 -1.16
N PRO A 76 -3.44 18.83 -1.34
CA PRO A 76 -4.21 19.41 -0.23
C PRO A 76 -5.35 18.47 0.16
N LEU A 77 -5.53 18.21 1.46
CA LEU A 77 -6.63 17.39 1.95
C LEU A 77 -7.75 18.28 2.46
N LYS A 78 -8.94 18.19 1.87
CA LYS A 78 -10.16 18.87 2.31
C LYS A 78 -10.88 18.01 3.36
N LEU A 79 -10.34 18.02 4.57
CA LEU A 79 -10.83 17.15 5.65
C LEU A 79 -12.22 17.55 6.14
N VAL A 80 -12.56 18.82 6.07
CA VAL A 80 -13.90 19.31 6.47
C VAL A 80 -14.96 18.76 5.53
N ASP A 81 -14.74 18.87 4.21
CA ASP A 81 -15.67 18.36 3.21
C ASP A 81 -15.83 16.84 3.35
N ALA A 82 -14.72 16.11 3.46
CA ALA A 82 -14.72 14.66 3.64
C ALA A 82 -15.41 14.21 4.95
N PHE A 83 -15.22 14.97 6.03
CA PHE A 83 -15.91 14.71 7.28
C PHE A 83 -17.42 14.92 7.14
N MET A 84 -17.86 15.99 6.50
CA MET A 84 -19.29 16.27 6.31
C MET A 84 -19.95 15.16 5.47
N GLU A 85 -19.29 14.69 4.42
CA GLU A 85 -19.75 13.55 3.61
C GLU A 85 -19.86 12.29 4.47
N TYR A 86 -18.83 11.96 5.25
CA TYR A 86 -18.83 10.80 6.14
C TYR A 86 -19.94 10.90 7.21
N ASP A 87 -20.09 12.08 7.81
CA ASP A 87 -21.04 12.33 8.90
C ASP A 87 -22.51 12.21 8.46
N GLU A 88 -22.79 12.51 7.20
CA GLU A 88 -24.13 12.37 6.64
C GLU A 88 -24.65 10.92 6.76
N PHE A 89 -23.77 9.93 6.51
CA PHE A 89 -24.13 8.51 6.54
C PHE A 89 -23.94 7.86 7.91
N PHE A 90 -22.89 8.27 8.65
CA PHE A 90 -22.46 7.56 9.87
C PHE A 90 -22.70 8.33 11.17
N ALA A 91 -23.27 9.55 11.10
CA ALA A 91 -23.71 10.34 12.23
C ALA A 91 -22.64 10.57 13.32
N LEU A 92 -21.38 10.75 12.93
CA LEU A 92 -20.26 10.88 13.85
C LEU A 92 -20.40 12.10 14.78
N SER A 93 -20.82 13.25 14.24
CA SER A 93 -21.03 14.49 14.99
C SER A 93 -22.21 14.42 15.97
N ARG A 94 -23.15 13.51 15.75
CA ARG A 94 -24.37 13.34 16.55
C ARG A 94 -24.22 12.34 17.69
N ARG A 95 -23.05 11.68 17.78
CA ARG A 95 -22.76 10.73 18.86
C ARG A 95 -22.34 11.45 20.12
N GLN A 96 -23.02 11.16 21.22
CA GLN A 96 -22.73 11.78 22.51
C GLN A 96 -21.70 10.98 23.34
N TYR A 97 -21.70 9.66 23.21
CA TYR A 97 -20.95 8.78 24.11
C TYR A 97 -19.92 7.88 23.38
N VAL A 98 -19.95 7.82 22.07
CA VAL A 98 -19.04 6.97 21.28
C VAL A 98 -18.14 7.87 20.45
N PRO A 99 -16.88 8.05 20.85
CA PRO A 99 -15.93 8.85 20.09
C PRO A 99 -15.58 8.19 18.76
N PRO A 100 -14.98 8.93 17.82
CA PRO A 100 -14.39 8.34 16.63
C PRO A 100 -13.39 7.25 16.96
N ASN A 101 -13.30 6.25 16.09
CA ASN A 101 -12.26 5.23 16.16
C ASN A 101 -11.25 5.37 15.02
N PHE A 102 -10.21 4.55 15.07
CA PHE A 102 -9.13 4.56 14.07
C PHE A 102 -9.65 4.37 12.64
N ALA A 103 -10.52 3.37 12.42
CA ALA A 103 -11.04 3.06 11.09
C ALA A 103 -11.89 4.19 10.50
N GLU A 104 -12.67 4.87 11.33
CA GLU A 104 -13.48 6.02 10.90
C GLU A 104 -12.60 7.20 10.48
N LEU A 105 -11.57 7.54 11.26
CA LEU A 105 -10.64 8.61 10.89
C LEU A 105 -9.82 8.25 9.65
N ARG A 106 -9.37 7.00 9.52
CA ARG A 106 -8.69 6.52 8.32
C ARG A 106 -9.62 6.65 7.10
N HIS A 107 -10.90 6.33 7.25
CA HIS A 107 -11.88 6.45 6.18
C HIS A 107 -12.09 7.90 5.74
N ILE A 108 -12.23 8.84 6.68
CA ILE A 108 -12.34 10.28 6.39
C ILE A 108 -11.09 10.80 5.67
N LEU A 109 -9.89 10.39 6.11
CA LEU A 109 -8.63 10.72 5.44
C LEU A 109 -8.59 10.18 4.01
N ASN A 110 -9.06 8.95 3.81
CA ASN A 110 -9.15 8.33 2.49
C ASN A 110 -10.11 9.07 1.56
N ILE A 111 -11.30 9.47 2.03
CA ILE A 111 -12.25 10.29 1.25
C ILE A 111 -11.56 11.59 0.80
N ALA A 112 -10.93 12.32 1.74
CA ALA A 112 -10.23 13.56 1.42
C ALA A 112 -9.08 13.33 0.41
N GLN A 113 -8.37 12.21 0.55
CA GLN A 113 -7.29 11.84 -0.37
C GLN A 113 -7.81 11.55 -1.78
N VAL A 114 -8.91 10.79 -1.91
CA VAL A 114 -9.54 10.46 -3.19
C VAL A 114 -9.99 11.72 -3.91
N HIS A 115 -10.76 12.59 -3.26
CA HIS A 115 -11.24 13.84 -3.85
C HIS A 115 -10.10 14.76 -4.32
N SER A 116 -9.04 14.83 -3.52
CA SER A 116 -7.87 15.65 -3.86
C SER A 116 -7.06 15.06 -5.01
N SER A 117 -6.83 13.74 -4.99
CA SER A 117 -6.05 13.05 -6.02
C SER A 117 -6.75 13.07 -7.38
N ALA A 118 -8.08 12.95 -7.42
CA ALA A 118 -8.86 12.97 -8.67
C ALA A 118 -8.57 14.18 -9.56
N GLN A 119 -8.05 15.27 -8.98
CA GLN A 119 -7.75 16.51 -9.70
C GLN A 119 -6.52 16.41 -10.61
N THR A 120 -5.50 15.67 -10.21
CA THR A 120 -4.19 15.64 -10.88
C THR A 120 -3.73 14.25 -11.28
N LEU A 121 -4.46 13.21 -10.93
CA LEU A 121 -4.08 11.81 -11.01
C LEU A 121 -3.68 11.37 -12.42
N LYS A 122 -2.52 10.73 -12.53
CA LYS A 122 -2.00 10.08 -13.75
C LYS A 122 -1.60 8.63 -13.54
N LEU A 123 -1.30 8.24 -12.30
CA LEU A 123 -0.90 6.87 -11.96
C LEU A 123 -1.59 6.44 -10.65
N VAL A 124 -2.24 5.29 -10.70
CA VAL A 124 -2.67 4.56 -9.49
C VAL A 124 -1.84 3.30 -9.38
N THR A 125 -1.25 3.08 -8.22
CA THR A 125 -0.55 1.84 -7.92
C THR A 125 -1.27 1.10 -6.81
N PHE A 126 -1.34 -0.21 -6.91
CA PHE A 126 -1.99 -1.08 -5.94
C PHE A 126 -0.98 -2.07 -5.36
N ASP A 127 -0.97 -2.24 -4.06
CA ASP A 127 -0.52 -3.51 -3.50
C ASP A 127 -1.44 -4.64 -3.97
N ALA A 128 -0.95 -5.86 -3.91
CA ALA A 128 -1.69 -7.01 -4.42
C ALA A 128 -2.49 -7.73 -3.32
N ASP A 129 -1.77 -8.42 -2.43
CA ASP A 129 -2.35 -9.26 -1.38
C ASP A 129 -2.99 -8.39 -0.27
N GLY A 130 -4.24 -8.65 0.09
CA GLY A 130 -4.99 -7.84 1.06
C GLY A 130 -5.58 -6.54 0.50
N THR A 131 -5.18 -6.15 -0.72
CA THR A 131 -5.61 -4.90 -1.38
C THR A 131 -6.49 -5.16 -2.60
N LEU A 132 -6.05 -5.96 -3.57
CA LEU A 132 -6.82 -6.32 -4.77
C LEU A 132 -7.57 -7.64 -4.64
N TYR A 133 -7.07 -8.53 -3.81
CA TYR A 133 -7.63 -9.85 -3.50
C TYR A 133 -7.14 -10.31 -2.12
N ALA A 134 -7.77 -11.33 -1.55
CA ALA A 134 -7.37 -11.89 -0.26
C ALA A 134 -5.94 -12.45 -0.30
N ASP A 135 -5.26 -12.46 0.85
CA ASP A 135 -3.88 -12.98 0.97
C ASP A 135 -3.75 -14.37 0.32
N GLY A 136 -2.79 -14.50 -0.59
CA GLY A 136 -2.50 -15.75 -1.30
C GLY A 136 -3.44 -16.10 -2.47
N ALA A 137 -4.45 -15.28 -2.73
CA ALA A 137 -5.34 -15.42 -3.90
C ALA A 137 -4.73 -14.76 -5.16
N HIS A 138 -5.53 -14.51 -6.17
CA HIS A 138 -5.17 -13.85 -7.43
C HIS A 138 -6.38 -13.12 -8.01
N ILE A 139 -6.22 -12.34 -9.07
CA ILE A 139 -7.32 -11.67 -9.76
C ILE A 139 -8.05 -12.71 -10.61
N GLU A 140 -9.18 -13.22 -10.12
CA GLU A 140 -10.08 -14.12 -10.84
C GLU A 140 -10.93 -13.36 -11.86
N HIS A 141 -11.62 -14.10 -12.76
CA HIS A 141 -12.39 -13.50 -13.86
C HIS A 141 -13.59 -12.66 -13.43
N ASP A 142 -14.13 -12.89 -12.24
CA ASP A 142 -15.27 -12.19 -11.65
C ASP A 142 -14.88 -11.05 -10.68
N ASN A 143 -13.56 -10.80 -10.52
CA ASN A 143 -13.08 -9.75 -9.63
C ASN A 143 -13.53 -8.36 -10.12
N GLU A 144 -14.25 -7.63 -9.27
CA GLU A 144 -14.80 -6.30 -9.56
C GLU A 144 -13.71 -5.28 -9.95
N MET A 145 -12.51 -5.41 -9.41
CA MET A 145 -11.39 -4.50 -9.70
C MET A 145 -10.98 -4.51 -11.16
N ILE A 146 -11.27 -5.58 -11.92
CA ILE A 146 -11.00 -5.64 -13.37
C ILE A 146 -11.68 -4.48 -14.09
N ARG A 147 -12.97 -4.24 -13.80
CA ARG A 147 -13.73 -3.14 -14.41
C ARG A 147 -13.18 -1.77 -14.04
N HIS A 148 -12.72 -1.62 -12.80
CA HIS A 148 -12.16 -0.37 -12.31
C HIS A 148 -10.80 -0.08 -12.94
N ILE A 149 -9.90 -1.05 -12.99
CA ILE A 149 -8.59 -0.95 -13.63
C ILE A 149 -8.75 -0.54 -15.10
N ILE A 150 -9.63 -1.22 -15.85
CA ILE A 150 -9.90 -0.89 -17.26
C ILE A 150 -10.50 0.53 -17.39
N SER A 151 -11.37 0.96 -16.46
CA SER A 151 -11.96 2.30 -16.47
C SER A 151 -10.93 3.39 -16.21
N LEU A 152 -9.98 3.17 -15.29
CA LEU A 152 -8.84 4.06 -15.05
C LEU A 152 -7.97 4.19 -16.31
N MET A 153 -7.58 3.06 -16.93
CA MET A 153 -6.77 3.03 -18.15
C MET A 153 -7.45 3.76 -19.31
N ARG A 154 -8.76 3.58 -19.50
CA ARG A 154 -9.57 4.32 -20.50
C ARG A 154 -9.71 5.80 -20.15
N SER A 155 -9.53 6.17 -18.89
CA SER A 155 -9.51 7.56 -18.43
C SER A 155 -8.15 8.25 -18.58
N ASN A 156 -7.20 7.59 -19.26
CA ASN A 156 -5.82 8.04 -19.46
C ASN A 156 -5.00 8.06 -18.17
N ILE A 157 -5.31 7.13 -17.25
CA ILE A 157 -4.56 6.94 -16.00
C ILE A 157 -3.79 5.63 -16.14
N HIS A 158 -2.51 5.66 -15.80
CA HIS A 158 -1.69 4.47 -15.71
C HIS A 158 -2.06 3.69 -14.43
N VAL A 159 -1.96 2.38 -14.50
CA VAL A 159 -2.20 1.48 -13.37
C VAL A 159 -1.01 0.55 -13.21
N ALA A 160 -0.51 0.40 -12.01
CA ALA A 160 0.50 -0.59 -11.70
C ALA A 160 0.13 -1.43 -10.48
N ILE A 161 0.41 -2.73 -10.53
CA ILE A 161 0.39 -3.58 -9.34
C ILE A 161 1.81 -3.64 -8.80
N VAL A 162 1.99 -3.30 -7.52
CA VAL A 162 3.30 -3.27 -6.84
C VAL A 162 3.28 -4.32 -5.75
N THR A 163 4.01 -5.40 -5.91
CA THR A 163 3.95 -6.58 -5.05
C THR A 163 5.32 -7.07 -4.62
N ALA A 164 5.42 -7.60 -3.40
CA ALA A 164 6.59 -8.34 -2.92
C ALA A 164 6.84 -9.65 -3.69
N ALA A 165 5.83 -10.15 -4.42
CA ALA A 165 6.01 -11.34 -5.24
C ALA A 165 7.03 -11.08 -6.35
N GLY A 166 8.13 -11.85 -6.35
CA GLY A 166 9.21 -11.74 -7.33
C GLY A 166 9.47 -13.09 -7.99
N TYR A 167 9.45 -13.11 -9.33
CA TYR A 167 9.68 -14.31 -10.16
C TYR A 167 10.65 -13.97 -11.29
N PRO A 168 11.97 -13.95 -11.02
CA PRO A 168 12.97 -13.62 -12.03
C PRO A 168 12.90 -14.57 -13.23
N GLY A 169 12.88 -14.00 -14.44
CA GLY A 169 12.83 -14.75 -15.68
C GLY A 169 11.54 -15.53 -15.98
N ALA A 170 10.50 -15.41 -15.14
CA ALA A 170 9.27 -16.18 -15.24
C ALA A 170 8.02 -15.28 -15.30
N PRO A 171 7.78 -14.56 -16.43
CA PRO A 171 6.64 -13.65 -16.57
C PRO A 171 5.30 -14.38 -16.45
N GLU A 172 5.22 -15.65 -16.84
CA GLU A 172 4.03 -16.49 -16.72
C GLU A 172 3.55 -16.66 -15.28
N ARG A 173 4.44 -16.59 -14.29
CA ARG A 173 4.07 -16.64 -12.88
C ARG A 173 3.39 -15.34 -12.41
N PHE A 174 3.77 -14.21 -12.97
CA PHE A 174 3.06 -12.95 -12.75
C PHE A 174 1.71 -12.98 -13.49
N GLU A 175 1.65 -13.52 -14.71
CA GLU A 175 0.40 -13.67 -15.46
C GLU A 175 -0.65 -14.47 -14.68
N GLN A 176 -0.24 -15.54 -14.01
CA GLN A 176 -1.13 -16.36 -13.17
C GLN A 176 -1.79 -15.53 -12.05
N ARG A 177 -1.08 -14.57 -11.49
CA ARG A 177 -1.61 -13.68 -10.45
C ARG A 177 -2.69 -12.72 -10.95
N VAL A 178 -2.67 -12.39 -12.23
CA VAL A 178 -3.55 -11.41 -12.87
C VAL A 178 -4.32 -11.99 -14.05
N GLU A 179 -4.49 -13.31 -14.11
CA GLU A 179 -5.08 -14.00 -15.28
C GLU A 179 -6.45 -13.47 -15.64
N GLY A 180 -7.34 -13.23 -14.67
CA GLY A 180 -8.67 -12.66 -14.93
C GLY A 180 -8.60 -11.29 -15.61
N LEU A 181 -7.63 -10.45 -15.23
CA LEU A 181 -7.43 -9.13 -15.83
C LEU A 181 -6.90 -9.24 -17.27
N LEU A 182 -5.89 -10.08 -17.51
CA LEU A 182 -5.33 -10.30 -18.86
C LEU A 182 -6.37 -10.95 -19.79
N ALA A 183 -7.18 -11.88 -19.26
CA ALA A 183 -8.31 -12.46 -20.00
C ALA A 183 -9.31 -11.38 -20.40
N ALA A 184 -9.67 -10.47 -19.50
CA ALA A 184 -10.55 -9.35 -19.82
C ALA A 184 -9.95 -8.43 -20.88
N PHE A 185 -8.64 -8.16 -20.86
CA PHE A 185 -7.98 -7.37 -21.91
C PHE A 185 -8.11 -8.04 -23.29
N ARG A 186 -7.96 -9.38 -23.35
CA ARG A 186 -8.16 -10.16 -24.58
C ARG A 186 -9.62 -10.17 -25.04
N GLN A 187 -10.55 -10.48 -24.15
CA GLN A 187 -12.00 -10.57 -24.45
C GLN A 187 -12.55 -9.23 -24.96
N LEU A 188 -12.14 -8.12 -24.36
CA LEU A 188 -12.55 -6.78 -24.76
C LEU A 188 -11.74 -6.24 -25.93
N ASN A 189 -10.81 -7.01 -26.45
CA ASN A 189 -9.88 -6.62 -27.52
C ASN A 189 -9.30 -5.23 -27.32
N LEU A 190 -8.79 -4.95 -26.11
CA LEU A 190 -8.29 -3.64 -25.75
C LEU A 190 -7.11 -3.25 -26.66
N PRO A 191 -7.15 -2.04 -27.26
CA PRO A 191 -6.06 -1.59 -28.11
C PRO A 191 -4.77 -1.39 -27.29
N GLN A 192 -3.62 -1.55 -27.95
CA GLN A 192 -2.29 -1.53 -27.30
C GLN A 192 -2.06 -0.24 -26.51
N HIS A 193 -2.44 0.93 -27.04
CA HIS A 193 -2.30 2.21 -26.34
C HIS A 193 -3.10 2.32 -25.03
N ILE A 194 -4.09 1.45 -24.79
CA ILE A 194 -4.78 1.32 -23.50
C ILE A 194 -3.99 0.36 -22.60
N THR A 195 -3.60 -0.81 -23.12
CA THR A 195 -2.87 -1.81 -22.31
C THR A 195 -1.43 -1.40 -21.98
N ASP A 196 -0.83 -0.47 -22.72
CA ASP A 196 0.45 0.17 -22.39
C ASP A 196 0.42 0.96 -21.07
N ARG A 197 -0.78 1.26 -20.55
CA ARG A 197 -0.95 1.91 -19.26
C ARG A 197 -0.96 0.95 -18.08
N PHE A 198 -0.87 -0.34 -18.32
CA PHE A 198 -0.83 -1.34 -17.26
C PHE A 198 0.58 -1.90 -17.05
N HIS A 199 1.02 -1.91 -15.80
CA HIS A 199 2.35 -2.39 -15.39
C HIS A 199 2.25 -3.31 -14.18
N ILE A 200 3.25 -4.16 -13.99
CA ILE A 200 3.46 -4.90 -12.75
C ILE A 200 4.89 -4.61 -12.26
N MET A 201 5.00 -4.16 -11.02
CA MET A 201 6.26 -4.01 -10.30
C MET A 201 6.37 -5.15 -9.29
N GLY A 202 7.22 -6.12 -9.59
CA GLY A 202 7.42 -7.30 -8.75
C GLY A 202 8.67 -7.24 -7.88
N GLY A 203 8.69 -8.03 -6.79
CA GLY A 203 9.80 -8.08 -5.85
C GLY A 203 10.08 -6.71 -5.23
N GLU A 204 9.05 -6.03 -4.78
CA GLU A 204 9.08 -4.66 -4.24
C GLU A 204 9.50 -3.59 -5.26
N CYS A 205 10.69 -3.71 -5.85
CA CYS A 205 11.27 -2.76 -6.80
C CYS A 205 12.20 -3.45 -7.82
N ASN A 206 12.19 -4.78 -7.92
CA ASN A 206 13.24 -5.49 -8.64
C ASN A 206 12.90 -5.83 -10.08
N TYR A 207 11.60 -5.92 -10.42
CA TYR A 207 11.12 -6.38 -11.72
C TYR A 207 9.98 -5.50 -12.23
N LEU A 208 10.11 -4.93 -13.42
CA LEU A 208 9.02 -4.20 -14.08
C LEU A 208 8.56 -4.99 -15.31
N LEU A 209 7.24 -5.19 -15.42
CA LEU A 209 6.61 -5.87 -16.54
C LEU A 209 5.55 -4.96 -17.18
N ARG A 210 5.39 -5.09 -18.49
CA ARG A 210 4.34 -4.44 -19.30
C ARG A 210 3.58 -5.45 -20.14
N VAL A 211 2.39 -5.08 -20.58
CA VAL A 211 1.57 -5.90 -21.48
C VAL A 211 2.01 -5.69 -22.91
N CYS A 212 2.29 -6.76 -23.63
CA CYS A 212 2.76 -6.73 -25.01
C CYS A 212 1.97 -7.66 -25.92
N GLY A 213 1.90 -7.26 -27.19
CA GLY A 213 1.36 -8.06 -28.28
C GLY A 213 -0.17 -8.25 -28.27
N PRO A 214 -0.71 -8.92 -29.32
CA PRO A 214 -2.14 -9.16 -29.46
C PRO A 214 -2.67 -10.10 -28.36
N ASP A 215 -1.88 -11.04 -27.91
CA ASP A 215 -2.25 -12.03 -26.87
C ASP A 215 -2.21 -11.46 -25.46
N LYS A 216 -1.86 -10.17 -25.32
CA LYS A 216 -1.78 -9.46 -24.02
C LYS A 216 -0.95 -10.21 -22.98
N ARG A 217 0.27 -10.63 -23.38
CA ARG A 217 1.23 -11.30 -22.52
C ARG A 217 2.06 -10.29 -21.74
N LEU A 218 2.53 -10.69 -20.56
CA LEU A 218 3.47 -9.88 -19.79
C LEU A 218 4.91 -10.10 -20.29
N GLN A 219 5.66 -9.01 -20.40
CA GLN A 219 7.08 -9.03 -20.72
C GLN A 219 7.86 -8.12 -19.77
N PHE A 220 9.04 -8.56 -19.36
CA PHE A 220 9.94 -7.72 -18.58
C PHE A 220 10.38 -6.50 -19.38
N VAL A 221 10.34 -5.33 -18.73
CA VAL A 221 10.96 -4.13 -19.23
C VAL A 221 12.47 -4.21 -18.92
N PRO A 222 13.36 -3.98 -19.89
CA PRO A 222 14.80 -4.01 -19.64
C PRO A 222 15.19 -3.06 -18.50
N ASP A 223 16.03 -3.52 -17.58
CA ASP A 223 16.43 -2.76 -16.39
C ASP A 223 16.97 -1.35 -16.71
N ALA A 224 17.71 -1.22 -17.81
CA ALA A 224 18.28 0.05 -18.26
C ALA A 224 17.21 1.10 -18.68
N GLU A 225 15.98 0.69 -18.96
CA GLU A 225 14.92 1.60 -19.37
C GLU A 225 14.24 2.27 -18.17
N TRP A 226 14.25 1.66 -16.97
CA TRP A 226 13.42 2.12 -15.85
C TRP A 226 14.16 2.21 -14.50
N LYS A 227 15.17 1.38 -14.23
CA LYS A 227 15.91 1.43 -12.97
C LYS A 227 16.72 2.71 -12.86
N SER A 228 16.76 3.27 -11.67
CA SER A 228 17.64 4.40 -11.37
C SER A 228 19.12 4.00 -11.44
N PRO A 229 20.06 4.93 -11.68
CA PRO A 229 21.49 4.63 -11.62
C PRO A 229 21.92 3.98 -10.29
N PHE A 230 21.30 4.36 -9.19
CA PHE A 230 21.50 3.76 -7.88
C PHE A 230 21.12 2.27 -7.86
N MET A 231 19.94 1.93 -8.36
CA MET A 231 19.49 0.52 -8.43
C MET A 231 20.35 -0.30 -9.39
N MET A 232 20.82 0.31 -10.48
CA MET A 232 21.72 -0.35 -11.45
C MET A 232 23.13 -0.59 -10.88
N SER A 233 23.53 0.13 -9.84
CA SER A 233 24.83 -0.07 -9.16
C SER A 233 24.86 -1.26 -8.20
N TRP A 234 23.71 -1.86 -7.87
CA TRP A 234 23.65 -2.98 -6.95
C TRP A 234 24.31 -4.24 -7.54
N THR A 235 25.31 -4.74 -6.86
CA THR A 235 26.01 -5.96 -7.30
C THR A 235 25.35 -7.21 -6.73
N GLY A 236 25.50 -8.34 -7.43
CA GLY A 236 25.04 -9.63 -6.93
C GLY A 236 25.66 -10.00 -5.57
N GLY A 237 26.93 -9.65 -5.36
CA GLY A 237 27.61 -9.88 -4.08
C GLY A 237 27.01 -9.08 -2.91
N GLN A 238 26.66 -7.82 -3.11
CA GLN A 238 25.98 -7.00 -2.09
C GLN A 238 24.60 -7.54 -1.77
N CYS A 239 23.83 -7.94 -2.78
CA CYS A 239 22.51 -8.56 -2.57
C CYS A 239 22.64 -9.87 -1.77
N GLN A 240 23.61 -10.71 -2.12
CA GLN A 240 23.84 -11.97 -1.43
C GLN A 240 24.24 -11.74 0.04
N ALA A 241 25.15 -10.79 0.32
CA ALA A 241 25.60 -10.47 1.67
C ALA A 241 24.46 -9.93 2.54
N LEU A 242 23.57 -9.09 1.98
CA LEU A 242 22.36 -8.62 2.65
C LEU A 242 21.47 -9.81 3.03
N LEU A 243 21.15 -10.65 2.04
CA LEU A 243 20.23 -11.77 2.24
C LEU A 243 20.80 -12.84 3.18
N ASP A 244 22.11 -13.10 3.18
CA ASP A 244 22.76 -14.03 4.12
C ASP A 244 22.69 -13.50 5.55
N SER A 245 22.90 -12.19 5.73
CA SER A 245 22.77 -11.53 7.03
C SER A 245 21.32 -11.53 7.53
N ALA A 246 20.37 -11.29 6.64
CA ALA A 246 18.94 -11.34 6.94
C ALA A 246 18.48 -12.73 7.32
N GLU A 247 18.88 -13.76 6.57
CA GLU A 247 18.55 -15.17 6.87
C GLU A 247 19.06 -15.59 8.25
N ARG A 248 20.29 -15.22 8.59
CA ARG A 248 20.86 -15.49 9.92
C ARG A 248 20.02 -14.85 11.01
N LEU A 249 19.67 -13.56 10.89
CA LEU A 249 18.85 -12.86 11.87
C LEU A 249 17.43 -13.43 11.98
N LEU A 250 16.81 -13.80 10.87
CA LEU A 250 15.51 -14.46 10.86
C LEU A 250 15.55 -15.80 11.63
N LEU A 251 16.58 -16.62 11.40
CA LEU A 251 16.74 -17.90 12.08
C LEU A 251 17.07 -17.74 13.58
N GLU A 252 17.96 -16.81 13.94
CA GLU A 252 18.27 -16.47 15.32
C GLU A 252 17.03 -15.97 16.08
N GLY A 253 16.26 -15.07 15.46
CA GLY A 253 15.00 -14.55 16.00
C GLY A 253 13.95 -15.64 16.15
N ALA A 254 13.76 -16.48 15.14
CA ALA A 254 12.83 -17.60 15.19
C ALA A 254 13.20 -18.61 16.31
N HIS A 255 14.49 -18.90 16.46
CA HIS A 255 14.97 -19.76 17.54
C HIS A 255 14.69 -19.15 18.93
N ARG A 256 14.99 -17.86 19.11
CA ARG A 256 14.68 -17.12 20.35
C ARG A 256 13.19 -17.15 20.69
N LEU A 257 12.33 -17.02 19.69
CA LEU A 257 10.87 -17.03 19.84
C LEU A 257 10.29 -18.46 19.89
N ARG A 258 11.13 -19.49 19.80
CA ARG A 258 10.72 -20.91 19.72
C ARG A 258 9.72 -21.16 18.59
N LEU A 259 9.89 -20.47 17.49
CA LEU A 259 9.04 -20.56 16.31
C LEU A 259 9.68 -21.52 15.29
N PRO A 260 9.10 -22.70 15.05
CA PRO A 260 9.58 -23.58 14.00
C PRO A 260 9.22 -22.98 12.64
N VAL A 261 10.23 -22.82 11.78
CA VAL A 261 10.09 -22.17 10.48
C VAL A 261 10.72 -22.96 9.35
N GLN A 262 10.21 -22.73 8.15
CA GLN A 262 10.87 -23.10 6.87
C GLN A 262 11.43 -21.81 6.25
N VAL A 263 12.69 -21.86 5.81
CA VAL A 263 13.31 -20.75 5.06
C VAL A 263 12.90 -20.82 3.60
N ILE A 264 12.58 -19.68 3.02
CA ILE A 264 12.36 -19.48 1.59
C ILE A 264 13.41 -18.48 1.10
N ARG A 265 14.29 -18.93 0.20
CA ARG A 265 15.32 -18.08 -0.41
C ARG A 265 15.01 -17.86 -1.88
N LYS A 266 15.05 -16.59 -2.31
CA LYS A 266 14.91 -16.14 -3.69
C LYS A 266 16.14 -15.31 -4.08
N GLU A 267 16.23 -14.92 -5.34
CA GLU A 267 17.35 -14.10 -5.83
C GLU A 267 17.45 -12.74 -5.11
N ARG A 268 16.30 -12.10 -4.83
CA ARG A 268 16.20 -10.77 -4.24
C ARG A 268 15.43 -10.73 -2.91
N ALA A 269 15.14 -11.87 -2.32
CA ALA A 269 14.40 -11.97 -1.08
C ALA A 269 14.77 -13.20 -0.28
N VAL A 270 14.66 -13.11 1.06
CA VAL A 270 14.70 -14.26 1.96
C VAL A 270 13.61 -14.10 3.01
N GLY A 271 12.96 -15.19 3.37
CA GLY A 271 11.92 -15.15 4.38
C GLY A 271 11.78 -16.46 5.12
N VAL A 272 10.99 -16.42 6.17
CA VAL A 272 10.63 -17.59 6.96
C VAL A 272 9.11 -17.73 7.05
N VAL A 273 8.66 -18.97 6.88
CA VAL A 273 7.25 -19.34 7.02
C VAL A 273 7.13 -20.28 8.21
N PRO A 274 6.29 -19.96 9.21
CA PRO A 274 6.01 -20.86 10.31
C PRO A 274 5.48 -22.21 9.82
N THR A 275 5.99 -23.30 10.38
CA THR A 275 5.52 -24.66 10.07
C THR A 275 4.34 -25.11 10.95
N GLY A 276 3.90 -24.25 11.86
CA GLY A 276 2.77 -24.48 12.75
C GLY A 276 2.01 -23.19 13.06
N PRO A 277 0.89 -23.28 13.77
CA PRO A 277 0.10 -22.11 14.14
C PRO A 277 0.94 -21.10 14.93
N THR A 278 0.89 -19.84 14.54
CA THR A 278 1.50 -18.73 15.26
C THR A 278 0.55 -17.56 15.35
N ILE A 279 0.86 -16.59 16.20
CA ILE A 279 0.12 -15.35 16.34
C ILE A 279 0.86 -14.21 15.63
N TYR A 280 0.11 -13.21 15.22
CA TYR A 280 0.64 -12.06 14.47
C TYR A 280 1.78 -11.36 15.20
N GLU A 281 1.70 -11.23 16.53
CA GLU A 281 2.67 -10.56 17.38
C GLU A 281 4.06 -11.22 17.35
N VAL A 282 4.12 -12.53 17.16
CA VAL A 282 5.41 -13.25 17.05
C VAL A 282 6.10 -12.92 15.72
N LEU A 283 5.34 -12.84 14.64
CA LEU A 283 5.86 -12.43 13.32
C LEU A 283 6.24 -10.96 13.32
N GLU A 284 5.46 -10.12 14.00
CA GLU A 284 5.74 -8.70 14.18
C GLU A 284 7.07 -8.48 14.91
N GLU A 285 7.27 -9.16 16.05
CA GLU A 285 8.53 -9.12 16.82
C GLU A 285 9.71 -9.55 15.95
N LEU A 286 9.53 -10.58 15.12
CA LEU A 286 10.59 -11.08 14.25
C LEU A 286 10.95 -10.05 13.17
N ALA A 287 9.95 -9.44 12.52
CA ALA A 287 10.16 -8.40 11.52
C ALA A 287 10.86 -7.16 12.12
N ILE A 288 10.40 -6.68 13.29
CA ILE A 288 11.01 -5.55 14.01
C ILE A 288 12.44 -5.90 14.43
N THR A 289 12.70 -7.12 14.87
CA THR A 289 14.06 -7.57 15.22
C THR A 289 15.01 -7.42 14.04
N VAL A 290 14.59 -7.88 12.85
CA VAL A 290 15.41 -7.76 11.63
C VAL A 290 15.58 -6.30 11.22
N GLN A 291 14.51 -5.50 11.23
CA GLN A 291 14.59 -4.06 10.90
C GLN A 291 15.61 -3.31 11.76
N ASN A 292 15.68 -3.63 13.05
CA ASN A 292 16.57 -2.95 13.98
C ASN A 292 18.01 -3.49 14.00
N GLN A 293 18.23 -4.74 13.63
CA GLN A 293 19.53 -5.40 13.76
C GLN A 293 20.26 -5.62 12.44
N LEU A 294 19.54 -5.63 11.32
CA LEU A 294 20.17 -5.83 10.01
C LEU A 294 20.93 -4.57 9.61
N GLN A 295 22.23 -4.74 9.45
CA GLN A 295 23.11 -3.73 8.88
C GLN A 295 23.46 -4.16 7.47
N ALA A 296 23.11 -3.36 6.48
CA ALA A 296 23.33 -3.66 5.06
C ALA A 296 23.74 -2.40 4.30
N GLU A 297 24.54 -2.58 3.26
CA GLU A 297 24.94 -1.50 2.34
C GLU A 297 23.79 -1.11 1.41
N LEU A 298 22.93 -2.08 1.06
CA LEU A 298 21.78 -1.87 0.21
C LEU A 298 20.52 -1.59 1.05
N PRO A 299 19.60 -0.79 0.53
CA PRO A 299 18.28 -0.65 1.13
C PRO A 299 17.55 -2.00 1.12
N PHE A 300 16.74 -2.22 2.12
CA PHE A 300 15.91 -3.42 2.27
C PHE A 300 14.56 -3.10 2.87
N CYS A 301 13.64 -4.02 2.71
CA CYS A 301 12.35 -4.03 3.39
C CYS A 301 12.22 -5.34 4.17
N ALA A 302 12.16 -5.26 5.51
CA ALA A 302 11.81 -6.40 6.36
C ALA A 302 10.37 -6.20 6.83
N PHE A 303 9.47 -7.15 6.51
CA PHE A 303 8.06 -6.97 6.76
C PHE A 303 7.37 -8.26 7.22
N ASN A 304 6.28 -8.07 7.96
CA ASN A 304 5.38 -9.13 8.36
C ASN A 304 4.30 -9.31 7.29
N GLY A 305 4.36 -10.41 6.55
CA GLY A 305 3.39 -10.79 5.51
C GLY A 305 2.04 -11.29 6.04
N GLY A 306 1.87 -11.39 7.36
CA GLY A 306 0.66 -11.91 8.02
C GLY A 306 0.74 -13.40 8.31
N ASN A 307 1.35 -14.19 7.44
CA ASN A 307 1.61 -15.63 7.60
C ASN A 307 3.10 -15.98 7.53
N ASP A 308 3.95 -15.00 7.27
CA ASP A 308 5.39 -15.14 7.07
C ASP A 308 6.10 -13.82 7.43
N VAL A 309 7.42 -13.85 7.42
CA VAL A 309 8.27 -12.66 7.51
C VAL A 309 9.30 -12.72 6.40
N PHE A 310 9.35 -11.68 5.59
CA PHE A 310 10.31 -11.56 4.48
C PHE A 310 11.23 -10.36 4.64
N VAL A 311 12.38 -10.47 4.01
CA VAL A 311 13.34 -9.39 3.80
C VAL A 311 13.64 -9.34 2.31
N ASP A 312 13.29 -8.23 1.68
CA ASP A 312 13.50 -7.99 0.27
C ASP A 312 14.62 -6.97 0.05
N VAL A 313 15.38 -7.14 -1.02
CA VAL A 313 16.36 -6.15 -1.47
C VAL A 313 15.60 -4.97 -2.08
N GLY A 314 15.80 -3.77 -1.55
CA GLY A 314 15.03 -2.58 -1.89
C GLY A 314 13.70 -2.51 -1.16
N ASN A 315 12.81 -1.64 -1.61
CA ASN A 315 11.47 -1.44 -1.04
C ASN A 315 10.51 -0.83 -2.08
N LYS A 316 9.23 -0.77 -1.76
CA LYS A 316 8.20 -0.20 -2.66
C LYS A 316 8.43 1.27 -3.01
N SER A 317 8.99 2.08 -2.10
CA SER A 317 9.30 3.49 -2.39
C SER A 317 10.25 3.63 -3.57
N LEU A 318 11.35 2.87 -3.57
CA LEU A 318 12.31 2.86 -4.68
C LEU A 318 11.68 2.40 -6.00
N GLY A 319 10.82 1.38 -5.94
CA GLY A 319 10.08 0.92 -7.10
C GLY A 319 9.14 1.98 -7.67
N LEU A 320 8.39 2.65 -6.80
CA LEU A 320 7.47 3.71 -7.19
C LEU A 320 8.21 4.93 -7.74
N GLU A 321 9.32 5.35 -7.12
CA GLU A 321 10.15 6.46 -7.62
C GLU A 321 10.71 6.13 -9.01
N ALA A 322 11.22 4.92 -9.20
CA ALA A 322 11.72 4.48 -10.51
C ALA A 322 10.60 4.44 -11.56
N LEU A 323 9.41 3.94 -11.20
CA LEU A 323 8.25 3.91 -12.10
C LEU A 323 7.75 5.32 -12.44
N MET A 324 7.67 6.21 -11.45
CA MET A 324 7.29 7.62 -11.67
C MET A 324 8.27 8.31 -12.63
N ASN A 325 9.56 8.11 -12.44
CA ASN A 325 10.60 8.67 -13.32
C ASN A 325 10.51 8.09 -14.73
N HIS A 326 10.31 6.79 -14.86
CA HIS A 326 10.14 6.12 -16.16
C HIS A 326 8.92 6.64 -16.93
N LEU A 327 7.80 6.89 -16.23
CA LEU A 327 6.57 7.40 -16.83
C LEU A 327 6.49 8.93 -16.93
N GLY A 328 7.43 9.66 -16.29
CA GLY A 328 7.47 11.11 -16.28
C GLY A 328 6.40 11.76 -15.40
N PHE A 329 6.04 11.13 -14.26
CA PHE A 329 5.04 11.63 -13.34
C PHE A 329 5.66 12.19 -12.05
N THR A 330 4.97 13.17 -11.47
CA THR A 330 5.35 13.77 -10.18
C THR A 330 4.61 13.10 -9.02
N PRO A 331 5.11 13.18 -7.78
CA PRO A 331 4.45 12.62 -6.60
C PRO A 331 3.00 13.05 -6.39
N ALA A 332 2.64 14.28 -6.79
CA ALA A 332 1.27 14.80 -6.68
C ALA A 332 0.29 14.21 -7.72
N GLU A 333 0.80 13.50 -8.73
CA GLU A 333 0.03 12.85 -9.79
C GLU A 333 -0.14 11.34 -9.54
N VAL A 334 0.35 10.83 -8.40
CA VAL A 334 0.39 9.40 -8.08
C VAL A 334 -0.36 9.12 -6.79
N LEU A 335 -1.13 8.03 -6.81
CA LEU A 335 -1.83 7.48 -5.65
C LEU A 335 -1.46 6.01 -5.47
N HIS A 336 -0.87 5.68 -4.33
CA HIS A 336 -0.62 4.28 -3.96
C HIS A 336 -1.71 3.76 -3.02
N VAL A 337 -2.30 2.64 -3.35
CA VAL A 337 -3.33 1.95 -2.56
C VAL A 337 -2.73 0.70 -1.96
N GLY A 338 -2.79 0.55 -0.64
CA GLY A 338 -2.24 -0.60 0.07
C GLY A 338 -2.93 -0.84 1.41
N ASP A 339 -2.67 -2.00 2.02
CA ASP A 339 -3.25 -2.39 3.31
C ASP A 339 -2.25 -2.38 4.47
N ARG A 340 -0.94 -2.26 4.19
CA ARG A 340 0.15 -2.45 5.16
C ARG A 340 1.01 -1.21 5.37
N PHE A 341 0.42 -0.17 5.98
CA PHE A 341 1.11 1.07 6.31
C PHE A 341 1.59 1.16 7.78
N SER A 342 1.55 0.08 8.55
CA SER A 342 2.19 -0.01 9.86
C SER A 342 3.72 -0.04 9.73
N ASP A 343 4.44 0.12 10.85
CA ASP A 343 5.91 0.18 10.86
C ASP A 343 6.59 -1.07 10.25
N THR A 344 5.94 -2.23 10.29
CA THR A 344 6.39 -3.48 9.66
C THR A 344 5.66 -3.82 8.37
N GLY A 345 4.90 -2.89 7.83
CA GLY A 345 4.22 -3.04 6.55
C GLY A 345 5.11 -2.59 5.39
N ASN A 346 5.07 -3.32 4.28
CA ASN A 346 5.86 -3.00 3.08
C ASN A 346 5.34 -1.78 2.31
N ASP A 347 4.10 -1.32 2.57
CA ASP A 347 3.57 -0.08 1.99
C ASP A 347 4.03 1.17 2.73
N SER A 348 4.52 1.04 3.97
CA SER A 348 4.85 2.17 4.84
C SER A 348 5.83 3.15 4.19
N ALA A 349 6.85 2.64 3.50
CA ALA A 349 7.85 3.47 2.82
C ALA A 349 7.27 4.35 1.70
N THR A 350 6.14 3.98 1.10
CA THR A 350 5.54 4.73 -0.01
C THR A 350 4.97 6.08 0.41
N ARG A 351 4.73 6.29 1.71
CA ARG A 351 4.27 7.57 2.28
C ARG A 351 5.22 8.74 2.00
N ASP A 352 6.48 8.46 1.75
CA ASP A 352 7.50 9.49 1.52
C ASP A 352 7.64 9.86 0.03
N CYS A 353 7.08 9.05 -0.89
CA CYS A 353 7.24 9.27 -2.32
C CYS A 353 5.96 9.67 -3.07
N CYS A 354 4.76 9.37 -2.55
CA CYS A 354 3.50 9.74 -3.20
C CYS A 354 2.32 9.79 -2.22
N SER A 355 1.16 10.23 -2.71
CA SER A 355 -0.09 10.14 -1.96
C SER A 355 -0.48 8.69 -1.74
N ILE A 356 -1.06 8.39 -0.58
CA ILE A 356 -1.45 7.04 -0.20
C ILE A 356 -2.95 6.93 0.10
N LEU A 357 -3.49 5.74 -0.14
CA LEU A 357 -4.84 5.33 0.27
C LEU A 357 -4.70 4.04 1.09
N TRP A 358 -4.93 4.15 2.39
CA TRP A 358 -4.83 3.01 3.30
C TRP A 358 -6.16 2.28 3.40
N VAL A 359 -6.25 1.09 2.85
CA VAL A 359 -7.42 0.21 2.89
C VAL A 359 -7.23 -0.93 3.89
N ALA A 360 -8.32 -1.51 4.37
CA ALA A 360 -8.26 -2.65 5.28
C ALA A 360 -8.40 -4.00 4.56
N ASN A 361 -8.99 -4.00 3.37
CA ASN A 361 -9.34 -5.19 2.60
C ASN A 361 -9.71 -4.82 1.15
N PRO A 362 -9.90 -5.80 0.24
CA PRO A 362 -10.30 -5.56 -1.13
C PRO A 362 -11.65 -4.85 -1.30
N GLU A 363 -12.60 -5.04 -0.38
CA GLU A 363 -13.92 -4.39 -0.42
C GLU A 363 -13.79 -2.88 -0.22
N GLU A 364 -12.91 -2.44 0.69
CA GLU A 364 -12.61 -1.01 0.82
C GLU A 364 -11.90 -0.45 -0.41
N THR A 365 -11.02 -1.22 -1.03
CA THR A 365 -10.38 -0.83 -2.30
C THR A 365 -11.43 -0.58 -3.37
N ASP A 366 -12.36 -1.50 -3.56
CA ASP A 366 -13.48 -1.37 -4.49
C ASP A 366 -14.30 -0.09 -4.22
N PHE A 367 -14.64 0.16 -2.96
CA PHE A 367 -15.40 1.35 -2.55
C PHE A 367 -14.67 2.65 -2.94
N PHE A 368 -13.40 2.80 -2.55
CA PHE A 368 -12.66 4.03 -2.81
C PHE A 368 -12.31 4.24 -4.28
N ILE A 369 -12.08 3.17 -5.03
CA ILE A 369 -11.84 3.29 -6.48
C ILE A 369 -13.14 3.64 -7.23
N LYS A 370 -14.30 3.16 -6.78
CA LYS A 370 -15.60 3.64 -7.29
C LYS A 370 -15.77 5.14 -7.06
N LEU A 371 -15.47 5.63 -5.86
CA LEU A 371 -15.52 7.05 -5.51
C LEU A 371 -14.57 7.86 -6.40
N LEU A 372 -13.32 7.42 -6.53
CA LEU A 372 -12.31 8.06 -7.38
C LEU A 372 -12.76 8.15 -8.85
N LEU A 373 -13.33 7.08 -9.38
CA LEU A 373 -13.86 7.05 -10.75
C LEU A 373 -15.07 7.97 -10.94
N ALA A 374 -15.90 8.15 -9.91
CA ALA A 374 -17.01 9.11 -9.94
C ALA A 374 -16.47 10.55 -10.06
N ASP A 375 -15.51 10.94 -9.22
CA ASP A 375 -14.89 12.26 -9.24
C ASP A 375 -14.19 12.58 -10.56
N ILE A 376 -13.46 11.59 -11.12
CA ILE A 376 -12.80 11.73 -12.42
C ILE A 376 -13.82 11.98 -13.54
N ARG A 377 -15.00 11.33 -13.48
CA ARG A 377 -16.08 11.52 -14.46
C ARG A 377 -16.74 12.89 -14.33
N GLU A 378 -16.99 13.34 -13.11
CA GLU A 378 -17.58 14.67 -12.85
C GLU A 378 -16.65 15.76 -13.35
N LYS A 379 -15.36 15.68 -13.06
CA LYS A 379 -14.36 16.61 -13.57
C LYS A 379 -14.39 16.71 -15.11
N LYS A 380 -14.53 15.58 -15.82
CA LYS A 380 -14.59 15.56 -17.29
C LYS A 380 -15.89 16.16 -17.85
N ARG A 381 -16.96 16.23 -17.05
CA ARG A 381 -18.25 16.81 -17.43
C ARG A 381 -18.33 18.32 -17.14
N MET A 382 -17.54 18.83 -16.20
CA MET A 382 -17.49 20.27 -15.94
C MET A 382 -16.83 20.97 -17.16
N PRO A 383 -17.50 21.93 -17.81
CA PRO A 383 -16.86 22.72 -18.88
C PRO A 383 -15.68 23.48 -18.28
N LEU A 384 -14.54 23.49 -18.99
CA LEU A 384 -13.44 24.39 -18.69
C LEU A 384 -13.99 25.83 -18.81
N TYR A 385 -14.40 26.42 -17.69
CA TYR A 385 -14.51 27.86 -17.61
C TYR A 385 -13.08 28.39 -17.65
N ILE A 386 -12.69 28.84 -18.85
CA ILE A 386 -11.44 29.58 -19.05
C ILE A 386 -11.64 30.91 -18.32
N GLU A 387 -10.85 31.13 -17.24
CA GLU A 387 -10.57 32.46 -16.73
C GLU A 387 -9.51 33.16 -17.60
#